data_8131b8f944559091e73057f0d0bc63ad
#
_entry.id   8131b8f944559091e73057f0d0bc63ad
#
_cell.length_a   1.000
_cell.length_b   1.000
_cell.length_c   1.000
_cell.angle_alpha   90.00
_cell.angle_beta   90.00
_cell.angle_gamma   90.00
#
_symmetry.space_group_name_H-M   'P 1'
#
loop_
_entity.id
_entity.type
_entity.pdbx_description
1 polymer ?
#
loop_
_entity_poly.entity_id
_entity_poly.type
_entity_poly.pdbx_seq_one_letter_code
_entity_poly.pdbx_strand_id
1 'polypeptide(L)'
;MAELKLRRSLLYVPGNMPSMLQNIPLFNCDAIQIDLEDAVPYSEKDAARILVRRFLEGYKNRNKEILVRINGLDTKWALDDLKTVLPALPDGIRLPKADSPEIVERLDTILTEYEEELGLPIGHFRILPSIETAEGVINAVQTARSSPRLIGLAFGAEDYTATMEIERTKSGEELFNARMNVLWGAKAAGIQAIDSIFADVNDMEALRKETELIKRLGFTGKCMVNPRQIDVIHDVFAPKQAEVDYALEVVEAIKRAREMGTGVISLKGKMIDHPVVVRAARVINTAKAHGLVDVVINEEDIYGTE
;
A
#
# COMPACT_ATOMS: atom_id res chain seq x y z
N MET A 1 -12.34 -4.84 14.40
CA MET A 1 -11.26 -4.53 13.41
C MET A 1 -11.72 -3.39 12.52
N ALA A 2 -10.86 -2.39 12.21
CA ALA A 2 -11.18 -1.37 11.21
C ALA A 2 -11.39 -2.03 9.84
N GLU A 3 -12.28 -1.45 9.02
CA GLU A 3 -12.56 -1.95 7.67
C GLU A 3 -11.26 -2.00 6.84
N LEU A 4 -11.00 -3.15 6.20
CA LEU A 4 -9.80 -3.37 5.39
C LEU A 4 -9.86 -2.51 4.13
N LYS A 5 -9.09 -1.42 4.09
CA LYS A 5 -8.95 -0.62 2.86
C LYS A 5 -8.03 -1.35 1.88
N LEU A 6 -8.55 -1.71 0.71
CA LEU A 6 -7.76 -2.32 -0.35
C LEU A 6 -6.78 -1.30 -0.95
N ARG A 7 -5.53 -1.71 -1.12
CA ARG A 7 -4.46 -1.01 -1.84
C ARG A 7 -3.65 -2.01 -2.66
N ARG A 8 -4.37 -2.77 -3.53
CA ARG A 8 -3.73 -3.77 -4.41
C ARG A 8 -2.91 -3.10 -5.50
N SER A 9 -3.42 -1.98 -6.01
CA SER A 9 -2.93 -1.29 -7.20
C SER A 9 -2.77 0.20 -6.91
N LEU A 10 -1.51 0.69 -6.94
CA LEU A 10 -1.17 2.09 -6.72
C LEU A 10 -0.55 2.64 -8.02
N LEU A 11 -1.33 3.38 -8.79
CA LEU A 11 -0.92 3.90 -10.10
C LEU A 11 -0.22 5.24 -9.97
N TYR A 12 1.02 5.32 -10.46
CA TYR A 12 1.72 6.59 -10.63
C TYR A 12 1.15 7.39 -11.81
N VAL A 13 0.94 8.68 -11.58
CA VAL A 13 0.50 9.64 -12.60
C VAL A 13 1.37 10.89 -12.49
N PRO A 14 2.15 11.25 -13.52
CA PRO A 14 2.96 12.47 -13.52
C PRO A 14 2.13 13.73 -13.29
N GLY A 15 2.54 14.55 -12.32
CA GLY A 15 1.79 15.76 -11.92
C GLY A 15 1.84 16.90 -12.93
N ASN A 16 2.76 16.84 -13.90
CA ASN A 16 2.89 17.84 -14.98
C ASN A 16 2.12 17.45 -16.26
N MET A 17 1.34 16.35 -16.27
CA MET A 17 0.65 15.85 -17.47
C MET A 17 -0.89 15.99 -17.33
N PRO A 18 -1.50 17.09 -17.82
CA PRO A 18 -2.95 17.32 -17.73
C PRO A 18 -3.79 16.20 -18.32
N SER A 19 -3.34 15.63 -19.46
CA SER A 19 -4.02 14.53 -20.14
C SER A 19 -4.07 13.24 -19.32
N MET A 20 -3.08 12.99 -18.45
CA MET A 20 -3.09 11.83 -17.58
C MET A 20 -3.91 12.10 -16.30
N LEU A 21 -3.78 13.30 -15.73
CA LEU A 21 -4.55 13.69 -14.54
C LEU A 21 -6.06 13.63 -14.80
N GLN A 22 -6.55 14.18 -15.91
CA GLN A 22 -7.98 14.18 -16.26
C GLN A 22 -8.57 12.77 -16.44
N ASN A 23 -7.74 11.77 -16.74
CA ASN A 23 -8.17 10.38 -16.91
C ASN A 23 -8.18 9.59 -15.59
N ILE A 24 -7.67 10.13 -14.49
CA ILE A 24 -7.67 9.48 -13.17
C ILE A 24 -9.05 8.91 -12.77
N PRO A 25 -10.18 9.61 -12.97
CA PRO A 25 -11.50 9.09 -12.63
C PRO A 25 -11.86 7.78 -13.35
N LEU A 26 -11.30 7.54 -14.54
CA LEU A 26 -11.60 6.39 -15.39
C LEU A 26 -10.82 5.12 -15.02
N PHE A 27 -9.71 5.25 -14.30
CA PHE A 27 -8.87 4.10 -13.94
C PHE A 27 -9.50 3.32 -12.79
N ASN A 28 -9.56 1.99 -12.90
CA ASN A 28 -10.12 1.11 -11.87
C ASN A 28 -9.05 0.63 -10.86
N CYS A 29 -8.10 1.49 -10.50
CA CYS A 29 -7.11 1.18 -9.45
C CYS A 29 -7.62 1.57 -8.06
N ASP A 30 -7.05 0.97 -7.02
CA ASP A 30 -7.44 1.24 -5.64
C ASP A 30 -6.91 2.59 -5.14
N ALA A 31 -5.70 2.96 -5.58
CA ALA A 31 -5.09 4.25 -5.24
C ALA A 31 -4.32 4.87 -6.42
N ILE A 32 -4.23 6.19 -6.40
CA ILE A 32 -3.43 6.99 -7.32
C ILE A 32 -2.29 7.63 -6.53
N GLN A 33 -1.12 7.65 -7.13
CA GLN A 33 0.05 8.40 -6.66
C GLN A 33 0.38 9.49 -7.69
N ILE A 34 -0.09 10.71 -7.43
CA ILE A 34 0.26 11.85 -8.29
C ILE A 34 1.69 12.25 -7.96
N ASP A 35 2.55 12.25 -8.96
CA ASP A 35 3.98 12.41 -8.80
C ASP A 35 4.45 13.83 -9.06
N LEU A 36 5.15 14.43 -8.09
CA LEU A 36 5.86 15.70 -8.20
C LEU A 36 7.38 15.52 -8.18
N GLU A 37 7.86 14.27 -8.01
CA GLU A 37 9.28 13.96 -7.91
C GLU A 37 9.85 13.55 -9.28
N ASP A 38 10.32 12.33 -9.44
CA ASP A 38 11.14 11.89 -10.58
C ASP A 38 10.46 12.00 -11.95
N ALA A 39 9.13 11.82 -12.01
CA ALA A 39 8.40 11.95 -13.27
C ALA A 39 8.26 13.41 -13.74
N VAL A 40 8.66 14.40 -12.94
CA VAL A 40 8.53 15.83 -13.26
C VAL A 40 9.90 16.47 -13.39
N PRO A 41 10.27 17.03 -14.56
CA PRO A 41 11.51 17.77 -14.76
C PRO A 41 11.65 18.94 -13.78
N TYR A 42 12.88 19.28 -13.41
CA TYR A 42 13.17 20.38 -12.48
C TYR A 42 12.56 21.73 -12.91
N SER A 43 12.51 21.99 -14.22
CA SER A 43 11.95 23.23 -14.79
C SER A 43 10.41 23.29 -14.69
N GLU A 44 9.75 22.18 -14.42
CA GLU A 44 8.28 22.09 -14.38
C GLU A 44 7.71 21.86 -12.98
N LYS A 45 8.56 21.71 -11.96
CA LYS A 45 8.13 21.43 -10.59
C LYS A 45 7.08 22.43 -10.07
N ASP A 46 7.28 23.72 -10.32
CA ASP A 46 6.37 24.78 -9.88
C ASP A 46 5.01 24.70 -10.60
N ALA A 47 5.03 24.48 -11.92
CA ALA A 47 3.80 24.33 -12.70
C ALA A 47 3.05 23.05 -12.34
N ALA A 48 3.77 21.94 -12.11
CA ALA A 48 3.21 20.66 -11.74
C ALA A 48 2.44 20.73 -10.41
N ARG A 49 3.02 21.32 -9.35
CA ARG A 49 2.34 21.42 -8.05
C ARG A 49 1.05 22.24 -8.14
N ILE A 50 1.04 23.32 -8.93
CA ILE A 50 -0.15 24.13 -9.17
C ILE A 50 -1.21 23.32 -9.94
N LEU A 51 -0.81 22.60 -10.99
CA LEU A 51 -1.70 21.75 -11.77
C LEU A 51 -2.34 20.66 -10.89
N VAL A 52 -1.53 19.97 -10.08
CA VAL A 52 -2.01 18.95 -9.13
C VAL A 52 -3.01 19.53 -8.15
N ARG A 53 -2.72 20.70 -7.54
CA ARG A 53 -3.68 21.40 -6.70
C ARG A 53 -5.00 21.65 -7.40
N ARG A 54 -4.99 22.22 -8.61
CA ARG A 54 -6.21 22.52 -9.38
C ARG A 54 -6.99 21.26 -9.74
N PHE A 55 -6.31 20.20 -10.11
CA PHE A 55 -6.92 18.90 -10.33
C PHE A 55 -7.65 18.39 -9.06
N LEU A 56 -6.98 18.42 -7.91
CA LEU A 56 -7.53 17.97 -6.63
C LEU A 56 -8.76 18.82 -6.21
N GLU A 57 -8.70 20.14 -6.38
CA GLU A 57 -9.83 21.05 -6.12
C GLU A 57 -11.05 20.73 -6.98
N GLY A 58 -10.84 20.30 -8.23
CA GLY A 58 -11.90 19.90 -9.16
C GLY A 58 -12.42 18.48 -8.99
N TYR A 59 -11.60 17.58 -8.42
CA TYR A 59 -11.96 16.16 -8.23
C TYR A 59 -12.40 15.88 -6.79
N LYS A 60 -13.58 16.39 -6.40
CA LYS A 60 -14.08 16.32 -5.00
C LYS A 60 -14.73 14.98 -4.65
N ASN A 61 -15.50 14.38 -5.56
CA ASN A 61 -16.20 13.11 -5.32
C ASN A 61 -15.30 11.93 -5.72
N ARG A 62 -14.27 11.68 -4.91
CA ARG A 62 -13.27 10.66 -5.19
C ARG A 62 -13.76 9.29 -4.76
N ASN A 63 -13.68 8.34 -5.66
CA ASN A 63 -13.97 6.92 -5.40
C ASN A 63 -12.70 6.08 -5.17
N LYS A 64 -11.53 6.73 -5.10
CA LYS A 64 -10.23 6.11 -4.87
C LYS A 64 -9.34 6.99 -4.01
N GLU A 65 -8.37 6.37 -3.37
CA GLU A 65 -7.39 7.07 -2.55
C GLU A 65 -6.39 7.84 -3.41
N ILE A 66 -6.15 9.09 -3.08
CA ILE A 66 -5.19 9.96 -3.79
C ILE A 66 -4.06 10.33 -2.85
N LEU A 67 -2.88 9.84 -3.16
CA LEU A 67 -1.62 10.22 -2.53
C LEU A 67 -0.85 11.16 -3.46
N VAL A 68 -0.14 12.13 -2.92
CA VAL A 68 0.78 12.97 -3.68
C VAL A 68 2.21 12.61 -3.29
N ARG A 69 3.02 12.15 -4.25
CA ARG A 69 4.46 11.98 -4.04
C ARG A 69 5.13 13.34 -4.18
N ILE A 70 5.57 13.87 -3.06
CA ILE A 70 6.32 15.13 -2.99
C ILE A 70 7.80 14.92 -3.30
N ASN A 71 8.54 15.97 -3.53
CA ASN A 71 10.00 15.91 -3.53
C ASN A 71 10.54 15.61 -2.12
N GLY A 72 11.73 15.02 -2.03
CA GLY A 72 12.36 14.69 -0.74
C GLY A 72 12.47 15.89 0.20
N LEU A 73 12.31 15.66 1.50
CA LEU A 73 12.32 16.74 2.53
C LEU A 73 13.66 17.45 2.66
N ASP A 74 14.71 16.90 2.09
CA ASP A 74 16.05 17.50 1.96
C ASP A 74 16.18 18.45 0.77
N THR A 75 15.19 18.48 -0.12
CA THR A 75 15.18 19.32 -1.32
C THR A 75 14.51 20.67 -1.06
N LYS A 76 14.84 21.64 -1.90
CA LYS A 76 14.20 22.97 -1.86
C LYS A 76 12.73 22.98 -2.26
N TRP A 77 12.22 21.90 -2.89
CA TRP A 77 10.86 21.85 -3.44
C TRP A 77 9.82 21.29 -2.45
N ALA A 78 10.24 20.47 -1.49
CA ALA A 78 9.35 19.71 -0.64
C ALA A 78 8.33 20.58 0.13
N LEU A 79 8.79 21.65 0.76
CA LEU A 79 7.92 22.54 1.53
C LEU A 79 6.93 23.30 0.63
N ASP A 80 7.37 23.71 -0.56
CA ASP A 80 6.48 24.34 -1.54
C ASP A 80 5.45 23.36 -2.12
N ASP A 81 5.82 22.08 -2.29
CA ASP A 81 4.89 21.04 -2.68
C ASP A 81 3.78 20.89 -1.62
N LEU A 82 4.16 20.68 -0.36
CA LEU A 82 3.23 20.55 0.77
C LEU A 82 2.33 21.78 0.90
N LYS A 83 2.90 22.98 0.93
CA LYS A 83 2.15 24.25 1.00
C LYS A 83 1.13 24.39 -0.12
N THR A 84 1.45 23.88 -1.31
CA THR A 84 0.58 24.00 -2.47
C THR A 84 -0.51 22.94 -2.49
N VAL A 85 -0.20 21.67 -2.17
CA VAL A 85 -1.13 20.56 -2.38
C VAL A 85 -2.02 20.26 -1.17
N LEU A 86 -1.56 20.48 0.08
CA LEU A 86 -2.34 20.16 1.28
C LEU A 86 -3.67 20.91 1.39
N PRO A 87 -3.79 22.22 1.01
CA PRO A 87 -5.07 22.90 1.00
C PRO A 87 -6.11 22.31 0.02
N ALA A 88 -5.68 21.50 -0.95
CA ALA A 88 -6.58 20.77 -1.85
C ALA A 88 -6.98 19.38 -1.33
N LEU A 89 -6.59 19.06 -0.11
CA LEU A 89 -6.98 17.89 0.67
C LEU A 89 -6.76 16.54 -0.06
N PRO A 90 -5.51 16.17 -0.45
CA PRO A 90 -5.23 14.79 -0.82
C PRO A 90 -5.48 13.86 0.38
N ASP A 91 -5.66 12.56 0.15
CA ASP A 91 -5.83 11.58 1.25
C ASP A 91 -4.53 11.38 2.04
N GLY A 92 -3.38 11.67 1.43
CA GLY A 92 -2.09 11.59 2.10
C GLY A 92 -0.90 11.92 1.20
N ILE A 93 0.27 11.78 1.78
CA ILE A 93 1.56 12.08 1.16
C ILE A 93 2.34 10.79 0.96
N ARG A 94 2.86 10.59 -0.25
CA ARG A 94 3.89 9.63 -0.55
C ARG A 94 5.24 10.29 -0.29
N LEU A 95 5.96 9.83 0.70
CA LEU A 95 7.27 10.36 1.10
C LEU A 95 8.38 9.56 0.41
N PRO A 96 9.16 10.15 -0.52
CA PRO A 96 10.30 9.48 -1.12
C PRO A 96 11.46 9.39 -0.13
N LYS A 97 12.37 8.44 -0.35
CA LYS A 97 13.64 8.28 0.38
C LYS A 97 13.48 8.37 1.90
N ALA A 98 12.55 7.58 2.42
CA ALA A 98 12.30 7.49 3.85
C ALA A 98 13.37 6.60 4.52
N ASP A 99 14.59 7.12 4.58
CA ASP A 99 15.79 6.39 5.00
C ASP A 99 15.87 6.19 6.51
N SER A 100 15.15 7.01 7.28
CA SER A 100 15.13 6.92 8.74
C SER A 100 13.76 7.28 9.35
N PRO A 101 13.50 6.88 10.60
CA PRO A 101 12.31 7.31 11.35
C PRO A 101 12.14 8.82 11.43
N GLU A 102 13.23 9.57 11.61
CA GLU A 102 13.27 11.02 11.83
C GLU A 102 12.71 11.78 10.62
N ILE A 103 12.91 11.25 9.40
CA ILE A 103 12.37 11.86 8.18
C ILE A 103 10.83 11.76 8.17
N VAL A 104 10.29 10.63 8.62
CA VAL A 104 8.84 10.43 8.74
C VAL A 104 8.27 11.28 9.87
N GLU A 105 8.92 11.33 11.03
CA GLU A 105 8.52 12.15 12.18
C GLU A 105 8.51 13.64 11.83
N ARG A 106 9.50 14.08 11.04
CA ARG A 106 9.54 15.46 10.53
C ARG A 106 8.34 15.74 9.62
N LEU A 107 7.97 14.84 8.73
CA LEU A 107 6.78 15.01 7.90
C LEU A 107 5.51 15.00 8.76
N ASP A 108 5.40 14.11 9.75
CA ASP A 108 4.27 14.05 10.67
C ASP A 108 4.06 15.40 11.39
N THR A 109 5.13 16.00 11.89
CA THR A 109 5.10 17.33 12.51
C THR A 109 4.56 18.40 11.55
N ILE A 110 5.09 18.44 10.32
CA ILE A 110 4.65 19.40 9.30
C ILE A 110 3.15 19.19 8.97
N LEU A 111 2.71 17.95 8.80
CA LEU A 111 1.30 17.64 8.51
C LEU A 111 0.40 18.05 9.67
N THR A 112 0.84 17.89 10.92
CA THR A 112 0.09 18.33 12.11
C THR A 112 -0.12 19.84 12.09
N GLU A 113 0.91 20.64 11.80
CA GLU A 113 0.81 22.10 11.70
C GLU A 113 -0.19 22.52 10.61
N TYR A 114 -0.17 21.87 9.45
CA TYR A 114 -1.14 22.15 8.38
C TYR A 114 -2.56 21.72 8.73
N GLU A 115 -2.75 20.60 9.42
CA GLU A 115 -4.08 20.17 9.88
C GLU A 115 -4.68 21.18 10.87
N GLU A 116 -3.88 21.69 11.81
CA GLU A 116 -4.28 22.76 12.73
C GLU A 116 -4.64 24.04 11.98
N GLU A 117 -3.80 24.48 11.03
CA GLU A 117 -4.04 25.68 10.21
C GLU A 117 -5.34 25.55 9.38
N LEU A 118 -5.61 24.36 8.84
CA LEU A 118 -6.78 24.07 8.01
C LEU A 118 -8.03 23.70 8.83
N GLY A 119 -7.94 23.60 10.15
CA GLY A 119 -9.04 23.20 11.03
C GLY A 119 -9.46 21.72 10.83
N LEU A 120 -8.54 20.85 10.47
CA LEU A 120 -8.76 19.43 10.23
C LEU A 120 -8.44 18.61 11.51
N PRO A 121 -9.02 17.42 11.65
CA PRO A 121 -8.60 16.50 12.71
C PRO A 121 -7.14 16.07 12.53
N ILE A 122 -6.38 15.99 13.62
CA ILE A 122 -5.01 15.46 13.60
C ILE A 122 -5.03 14.02 13.07
N GLY A 123 -4.16 13.73 12.11
CA GLY A 123 -4.12 12.44 11.42
C GLY A 123 -5.03 12.35 10.18
N HIS A 124 -5.59 13.48 9.72
CA HIS A 124 -6.34 13.55 8.46
C HIS A 124 -5.48 13.09 7.28
N PHE A 125 -4.31 13.69 7.12
CA PHE A 125 -3.37 13.28 6.08
C PHE A 125 -2.61 12.02 6.47
N ARG A 126 -2.60 11.03 5.58
CA ARG A 126 -1.87 9.77 5.75
C ARG A 126 -0.48 9.86 5.14
N ILE A 127 0.41 8.98 5.57
CA ILE A 127 1.79 8.89 5.05
C ILE A 127 2.02 7.48 4.49
N LEU A 128 2.58 7.42 3.27
CA LEU A 128 3.10 6.19 2.67
C LEU A 128 4.57 6.42 2.31
N PRO A 129 5.53 6.01 3.15
CA PRO A 129 6.96 6.18 2.86
C PRO A 129 7.45 5.20 1.79
N SER A 130 8.38 5.67 0.96
CA SER A 130 9.17 4.85 0.04
C SER A 130 10.44 4.37 0.74
N ILE A 131 10.60 3.05 0.82
CA ILE A 131 11.83 2.40 1.24
C ILE A 131 12.59 2.00 -0.02
N GLU A 132 13.58 2.80 -0.40
CA GLU A 132 14.18 2.74 -1.74
C GLU A 132 15.69 2.97 -1.73
N THR A 133 16.32 2.89 -0.55
CA THR A 133 17.76 2.93 -0.37
C THR A 133 18.22 1.79 0.55
N ALA A 134 19.52 1.51 0.58
CA ALA A 134 20.10 0.53 1.50
C ALA A 134 19.83 0.91 2.96
N GLU A 135 19.99 2.19 3.31
CA GLU A 135 19.73 2.72 4.65
C GLU A 135 18.25 2.57 5.03
N GLY A 136 17.33 2.96 4.12
CA GLY A 136 15.89 2.80 4.34
C GLY A 136 15.49 1.33 4.55
N VAL A 137 16.10 0.39 3.81
CA VAL A 137 15.86 -1.04 3.99
C VAL A 137 16.33 -1.52 5.38
N ILE A 138 17.48 -1.07 5.86
CA ILE A 138 17.99 -1.41 7.18
C ILE A 138 17.08 -0.85 8.27
N ASN A 139 16.57 0.36 8.11
CA ASN A 139 15.74 1.07 9.08
C ASN A 139 14.23 0.78 8.95
N ALA A 140 13.79 -0.08 8.02
CA ALA A 140 12.38 -0.28 7.69
C ALA A 140 11.48 -0.61 8.90
N VAL A 141 11.99 -1.36 9.89
CA VAL A 141 11.24 -1.73 11.10
C VAL A 141 11.01 -0.52 12.01
N GLN A 142 12.04 0.32 12.19
CA GLN A 142 11.95 1.53 13.00
C GLN A 142 11.05 2.57 12.30
N THR A 143 11.26 2.77 11.00
CA THR A 143 10.46 3.66 10.15
C THR A 143 8.98 3.28 10.17
N ALA A 144 8.65 1.97 10.14
CA ALA A 144 7.26 1.50 10.19
C ALA A 144 6.50 1.88 11.49
N ARG A 145 7.21 2.24 12.55
CA ARG A 145 6.66 2.58 13.88
C ARG A 145 6.75 4.05 14.24
N SER A 146 7.32 4.87 13.36
CA SER A 146 7.65 6.28 13.66
C SER A 146 6.46 7.23 13.64
N SER A 147 5.30 6.82 13.07
CA SER A 147 4.11 7.67 13.05
C SER A 147 2.82 6.84 12.97
N PRO A 148 1.75 7.24 13.69
CA PRO A 148 0.43 6.63 13.57
C PRO A 148 -0.27 6.94 12.23
N ARG A 149 0.26 7.86 11.43
CA ARG A 149 -0.26 8.21 10.11
C ARG A 149 0.11 7.20 9.03
N LEU A 150 1.04 6.29 9.31
CA LEU A 150 1.54 5.33 8.33
C LEU A 150 0.47 4.33 7.93
N ILE A 151 0.17 4.27 6.64
CA ILE A 151 -0.78 3.31 6.06
C ILE A 151 -0.09 2.07 5.49
N GLY A 152 1.20 2.13 5.30
CA GLY A 152 2.04 1.05 4.78
C GLY A 152 3.49 1.47 4.64
N LEU A 153 4.31 0.53 4.19
CA LEU A 153 5.64 0.79 3.61
C LEU A 153 5.59 0.37 2.15
N ALA A 154 6.15 1.19 1.27
CA ALA A 154 6.25 0.82 -0.13
C ALA A 154 7.71 0.70 -0.55
N PHE A 155 8.03 -0.41 -1.19
CA PHE A 155 9.37 -0.68 -1.71
C PHE A 155 9.58 0.02 -3.05
N GLY A 156 10.73 0.70 -3.23
CA GLY A 156 11.17 1.34 -4.47
C GLY A 156 12.38 0.63 -5.06
N ALA A 157 12.16 -0.34 -5.95
CA ALA A 157 13.23 -1.21 -6.45
C ALA A 157 14.22 -0.50 -7.38
N GLU A 158 13.77 0.49 -8.16
CA GLU A 158 14.63 1.17 -9.13
C GLU A 158 15.70 2.01 -8.41
N ASP A 159 15.27 2.84 -7.45
CA ASP A 159 16.20 3.64 -6.63
C ASP A 159 17.06 2.75 -5.73
N TYR A 160 16.46 1.67 -5.18
CA TYR A 160 17.22 0.70 -4.38
C TYR A 160 18.35 0.08 -5.18
N THR A 161 18.09 -0.41 -6.40
CA THR A 161 19.16 -1.02 -7.21
C THR A 161 20.20 -0.02 -7.65
N ALA A 162 19.78 1.23 -7.92
CA ALA A 162 20.70 2.32 -8.23
C ALA A 162 21.62 2.66 -7.05
N THR A 163 21.08 2.76 -5.81
CA THR A 163 21.88 3.02 -4.61
C THR A 163 22.78 1.86 -4.22
N MET A 164 22.36 0.63 -4.52
CA MET A 164 23.16 -0.58 -4.30
C MET A 164 24.19 -0.83 -5.39
N GLU A 165 24.18 -0.05 -6.49
CA GLU A 165 25.04 -0.22 -7.67
C GLU A 165 24.92 -1.61 -8.29
N ILE A 166 23.69 -2.17 -8.33
CA ILE A 166 23.41 -3.50 -8.87
C ILE A 166 22.42 -3.43 -10.04
N GLU A 167 22.47 -4.42 -10.92
CA GLU A 167 21.54 -4.53 -12.05
C GLU A 167 20.18 -5.04 -11.58
N ARG A 168 19.11 -4.40 -12.09
CA ARG A 168 17.74 -4.88 -11.96
C ARG A 168 17.50 -6.04 -12.91
N THR A 169 17.31 -7.24 -12.38
CA THR A 169 17.12 -8.44 -13.20
C THR A 169 15.63 -8.80 -13.37
N LYS A 170 15.31 -9.60 -14.40
CA LYS A 170 13.96 -10.14 -14.58
C LYS A 170 13.56 -11.16 -13.49
N SER A 171 14.51 -11.84 -12.87
CA SER A 171 14.24 -12.79 -11.78
C SER A 171 13.90 -12.08 -10.47
N GLY A 172 14.44 -10.88 -10.24
CA GLY A 172 14.24 -10.10 -9.02
C GLY A 172 14.88 -10.72 -7.78
N GLU A 173 15.83 -11.63 -7.94
CA GLU A 173 16.54 -12.28 -6.83
C GLU A 173 17.31 -11.28 -5.98
N GLU A 174 17.90 -10.27 -6.62
CA GLU A 174 18.60 -9.14 -5.98
C GLU A 174 17.72 -8.34 -5.02
N LEU A 175 16.40 -8.38 -5.20
CA LEU A 175 15.43 -7.64 -4.39
C LEU A 175 14.90 -8.42 -3.18
N PHE A 176 15.13 -9.75 -3.14
CA PHE A 176 14.44 -10.60 -2.18
C PHE A 176 14.66 -10.17 -0.73
N ASN A 177 15.91 -9.90 -0.35
CA ASN A 177 16.24 -9.50 1.02
C ASN A 177 15.64 -8.13 1.38
N ALA A 178 15.70 -7.16 0.47
CA ALA A 178 15.11 -5.84 0.67
C ALA A 178 13.58 -5.94 0.81
N ARG A 179 12.91 -6.68 -0.07
CA ARG A 179 11.48 -6.99 0.03
C ARG A 179 11.12 -7.59 1.39
N MET A 180 11.90 -8.55 1.88
CA MET A 180 11.64 -9.19 3.18
C MET A 180 11.80 -8.21 4.34
N ASN A 181 12.80 -7.33 4.34
CA ASN A 181 12.97 -6.32 5.38
C ASN A 181 11.79 -5.33 5.42
N VAL A 182 11.37 -4.81 4.26
CA VAL A 182 10.20 -3.94 4.15
C VAL A 182 8.93 -4.65 4.65
N LEU A 183 8.74 -5.90 4.24
CA LEU A 183 7.60 -6.71 4.68
C LEU A 183 7.61 -6.93 6.20
N TRP A 184 8.75 -7.27 6.80
CA TRP A 184 8.86 -7.45 8.25
C TRP A 184 8.57 -6.16 9.00
N GLY A 185 9.09 -5.02 8.55
CA GLY A 185 8.78 -3.72 9.11
C GLY A 185 7.28 -3.44 9.10
N ALA A 186 6.65 -3.56 7.94
CA ALA A 186 5.22 -3.33 7.78
C ALA A 186 4.38 -4.29 8.66
N LYS A 187 4.70 -5.58 8.68
CA LYS A 187 3.96 -6.57 9.48
C LYS A 187 4.15 -6.37 10.98
N ALA A 188 5.35 -6.02 11.43
CA ALA A 188 5.64 -5.74 12.84
C ALA A 188 4.91 -4.50 13.37
N ALA A 189 4.57 -3.56 12.48
CA ALA A 189 3.78 -2.36 12.80
C ALA A 189 2.27 -2.51 12.51
N GLY A 190 1.82 -3.64 11.95
CA GLY A 190 0.42 -3.87 11.61
C GLY A 190 -0.07 -3.07 10.39
N ILE A 191 0.83 -2.57 9.56
CA ILE A 191 0.52 -1.77 8.36
C ILE A 191 0.74 -2.58 7.07
N GLN A 192 0.35 -2.01 5.91
CA GLN A 192 0.44 -2.69 4.63
C GLN A 192 1.86 -2.66 4.05
N ALA A 193 2.24 -3.72 3.33
CA ALA A 193 3.45 -3.74 2.51
C ALA A 193 3.06 -3.66 1.03
N ILE A 194 3.59 -2.67 0.33
CA ILE A 194 3.35 -2.40 -1.08
C ILE A 194 4.65 -2.63 -1.85
N ASP A 195 4.61 -3.45 -2.88
CA ASP A 195 5.79 -3.72 -3.70
C ASP A 195 6.02 -2.64 -4.77
N SER A 196 7.20 -2.66 -5.34
CA SER A 196 7.69 -1.76 -6.37
C SER A 196 6.89 -1.82 -7.67
N ILE A 197 7.19 -0.91 -8.59
CA ILE A 197 6.70 -0.95 -9.97
C ILE A 197 7.26 -2.15 -10.73
N PHE A 198 6.58 -2.51 -11.82
CA PHE A 198 7.09 -3.38 -12.87
C PHE A 198 7.22 -2.54 -14.15
N ALA A 199 8.46 -2.29 -14.57
CA ALA A 199 8.78 -1.28 -15.58
C ALA A 199 8.41 -1.69 -17.02
N ASP A 200 8.49 -3.00 -17.34
CA ASP A 200 8.15 -3.46 -18.70
C ASP A 200 6.62 -3.57 -18.88
N VAL A 201 6.03 -2.50 -19.37
CA VAL A 201 4.57 -2.39 -19.59
C VAL A 201 4.02 -3.30 -20.68
N ASN A 202 4.86 -4.06 -21.38
CA ASN A 202 4.46 -4.98 -22.44
C ASN A 202 4.55 -6.46 -21.99
N ASP A 203 5.29 -6.78 -20.93
CA ASP A 203 5.44 -8.15 -20.42
C ASP A 203 4.47 -8.44 -19.27
N MET A 204 3.18 -8.63 -19.62
CA MET A 204 2.12 -8.91 -18.63
C MET A 204 2.28 -10.28 -17.96
N GLU A 205 2.96 -11.24 -18.61
CA GLU A 205 3.21 -12.55 -18.02
C GLU A 205 4.26 -12.46 -16.90
N ALA A 206 5.34 -11.73 -17.13
CA ALA A 206 6.35 -11.50 -16.09
C ALA A 206 5.78 -10.63 -14.93
N LEU A 207 4.95 -9.62 -15.24
CA LEU A 207 4.20 -8.88 -14.22
C LEU A 207 3.36 -9.81 -13.34
N ARG A 208 2.61 -10.74 -13.94
CA ARG A 208 1.81 -11.72 -13.20
C ARG A 208 2.67 -12.58 -12.28
N LYS A 209 3.75 -13.15 -12.79
CA LYS A 209 4.68 -13.99 -12.03
C LYS A 209 5.28 -13.25 -10.83
N GLU A 210 5.73 -12.01 -11.04
CA GLU A 210 6.26 -11.18 -9.97
C GLU A 210 5.17 -10.85 -8.93
N THR A 211 3.96 -10.49 -9.38
CA THR A 211 2.84 -10.19 -8.49
C THR A 211 2.42 -11.41 -7.66
N GLU A 212 2.41 -12.60 -8.26
CA GLU A 212 2.16 -13.86 -7.54
C GLU A 212 3.25 -14.16 -6.51
N LEU A 213 4.51 -13.90 -6.85
CA LEU A 213 5.61 -14.05 -5.90
C LEU A 213 5.41 -13.15 -4.69
N ILE A 214 5.19 -11.85 -4.89
CA ILE A 214 5.08 -10.90 -3.78
C ILE A 214 3.82 -11.13 -2.94
N LYS A 215 2.69 -11.56 -3.55
CA LYS A 215 1.51 -12.02 -2.82
C LYS A 215 1.83 -13.20 -1.91
N ARG A 216 2.56 -14.22 -2.41
CA ARG A 216 3.00 -15.37 -1.59
C ARG A 216 3.91 -14.97 -0.44
N LEU A 217 4.78 -13.98 -0.63
CA LEU A 217 5.61 -13.43 0.44
C LEU A 217 4.78 -12.70 1.51
N GLY A 218 3.64 -12.11 1.16
CA GLY A 218 2.73 -11.45 2.10
C GLY A 218 2.53 -9.95 1.86
N PHE A 219 2.98 -9.41 0.73
CA PHE A 219 2.63 -8.07 0.28
C PHE A 219 1.13 -7.99 0.00
N THR A 220 0.56 -6.78 0.13
CA THR A 220 -0.88 -6.54 -0.04
C THR A 220 -1.19 -5.74 -1.29
N GLY A 221 -0.17 -5.20 -1.95
CA GLY A 221 -0.33 -4.40 -3.16
C GLY A 221 0.99 -4.17 -3.89
N LYS A 222 0.88 -3.52 -5.03
CA LYS A 222 1.97 -3.23 -5.94
C LYS A 222 1.80 -1.85 -6.57
N CYS A 223 2.90 -1.09 -6.66
CA CYS A 223 2.96 0.12 -7.47
C CYS A 223 2.97 -0.23 -8.96
N MET A 224 2.46 0.67 -9.79
CA MET A 224 2.40 0.49 -11.24
C MET A 224 2.54 1.82 -11.98
N VAL A 225 2.97 1.73 -13.23
CA VAL A 225 3.21 2.90 -14.11
C VAL A 225 2.27 2.95 -15.32
N ASN A 226 1.45 1.92 -15.53
CA ASN A 226 0.54 1.86 -16.68
C ASN A 226 -0.82 1.29 -16.28
N PRO A 227 -1.95 1.91 -16.68
CA PRO A 227 -3.30 1.41 -16.36
C PRO A 227 -3.58 -0.03 -16.85
N ARG A 228 -2.92 -0.50 -17.93
CA ARG A 228 -3.04 -1.88 -18.42
C ARG A 228 -2.60 -2.95 -17.41
N GLN A 229 -1.81 -2.56 -16.40
CA GLN A 229 -1.34 -3.46 -15.35
C GLN A 229 -2.42 -3.73 -14.29
N ILE A 230 -3.46 -2.89 -14.19
CA ILE A 230 -4.48 -2.94 -13.13
C ILE A 230 -5.15 -4.31 -13.07
N ASP A 231 -5.69 -4.78 -14.19
CA ASP A 231 -6.48 -6.03 -14.20
C ASP A 231 -5.63 -7.24 -13.82
N VAL A 232 -4.38 -7.30 -14.27
CA VAL A 232 -3.45 -8.39 -13.92
C VAL A 232 -3.17 -8.40 -12.41
N ILE A 233 -2.91 -7.23 -11.83
CA ILE A 233 -2.63 -7.09 -10.39
C ILE A 233 -3.88 -7.41 -9.57
N HIS A 234 -5.05 -6.91 -9.97
CA HIS A 234 -6.31 -7.18 -9.28
C HIS A 234 -6.65 -8.67 -9.31
N ASP A 235 -6.51 -9.34 -10.47
CA ASP A 235 -6.76 -10.78 -10.61
C ASP A 235 -5.84 -11.60 -9.68
N VAL A 236 -4.56 -11.25 -9.63
CA VAL A 236 -3.61 -11.96 -8.76
C VAL A 236 -3.94 -11.76 -7.27
N PHE A 237 -4.24 -10.52 -6.83
CA PHE A 237 -4.51 -10.26 -5.42
C PHE A 237 -5.89 -10.74 -4.96
N ALA A 238 -6.84 -10.89 -5.88
CA ALA A 238 -8.16 -11.42 -5.53
C ALA A 238 -8.05 -12.83 -4.91
N PRO A 239 -8.80 -13.14 -3.83
CA PRO A 239 -8.92 -14.49 -3.34
C PRO A 239 -9.64 -15.37 -4.38
N LYS A 240 -9.15 -16.59 -4.59
CA LYS A 240 -9.84 -17.56 -5.44
C LYS A 240 -11.05 -18.12 -4.72
N GLN A 241 -12.12 -18.45 -5.45
CA GLN A 241 -13.34 -18.99 -4.84
C GLN A 241 -13.08 -20.23 -3.96
N ALA A 242 -12.22 -21.14 -4.41
CA ALA A 242 -11.86 -22.31 -3.62
C ALA A 242 -11.13 -21.98 -2.30
N GLU A 243 -10.36 -20.87 -2.27
CA GLU A 243 -9.72 -20.39 -1.03
C GLU A 243 -10.76 -19.83 -0.06
N VAL A 244 -11.76 -19.12 -0.60
CA VAL A 244 -12.86 -18.55 0.18
C VAL A 244 -13.74 -19.66 0.75
N ASP A 245 -14.13 -20.63 -0.07
CA ASP A 245 -14.96 -21.78 0.35
C ASP A 245 -14.27 -22.57 1.47
N TYR A 246 -12.97 -22.87 1.29
CA TYR A 246 -12.20 -23.56 2.32
C TYR A 246 -12.08 -22.72 3.61
N ALA A 247 -11.89 -21.42 3.49
CA ALA A 247 -11.80 -20.53 4.66
C ALA A 247 -13.14 -20.49 5.44
N LEU A 248 -14.27 -20.49 4.76
CA LEU A 248 -15.59 -20.58 5.40
C LEU A 248 -15.76 -21.92 6.12
N GLU A 249 -15.37 -23.05 5.49
CA GLU A 249 -15.41 -24.37 6.13
C GLU A 249 -14.52 -24.41 7.40
N VAL A 250 -13.36 -23.77 7.39
CA VAL A 250 -12.44 -23.69 8.56
C VAL A 250 -13.11 -22.96 9.72
N VAL A 251 -13.73 -21.80 9.45
CA VAL A 251 -14.40 -21.00 10.50
C VAL A 251 -15.59 -21.76 11.07
N GLU A 252 -16.37 -22.42 10.24
CA GLU A 252 -17.49 -23.26 10.66
C GLU A 252 -17.02 -24.44 11.53
N ALA A 253 -15.92 -25.10 11.13
CA ALA A 253 -15.37 -26.23 11.86
C ALA A 253 -14.89 -25.83 13.27
N ILE A 254 -14.21 -24.69 13.42
CA ILE A 254 -13.73 -24.25 14.72
C ILE A 254 -14.88 -23.80 15.64
N LYS A 255 -15.94 -23.20 15.09
CA LYS A 255 -17.16 -22.89 15.86
C LYS A 255 -17.76 -24.15 16.48
N ARG A 256 -17.95 -25.21 15.68
CA ARG A 256 -18.42 -26.51 16.16
C ARG A 256 -17.47 -27.15 17.19
N ALA A 257 -16.15 -27.05 16.98
CA ALA A 257 -15.19 -27.58 17.94
C ALA A 257 -15.32 -26.93 19.31
N ARG A 258 -15.53 -25.63 19.35
CA ARG A 258 -15.73 -24.87 20.61
C ARG A 258 -17.03 -25.28 21.33
N GLU A 259 -18.12 -25.45 20.58
CA GLU A 259 -19.36 -25.96 21.16
C GLU A 259 -19.18 -27.35 21.83
N MET A 260 -18.24 -28.16 21.31
CA MET A 260 -17.84 -29.45 21.88
C MET A 260 -16.76 -29.34 22.99
N GLY A 261 -16.35 -28.13 23.38
CA GLY A 261 -15.33 -27.89 24.40
C GLY A 261 -13.89 -28.17 23.98
N THR A 262 -13.60 -28.16 22.68
CA THR A 262 -12.23 -28.35 22.14
C THR A 262 -11.78 -27.17 21.28
N GLY A 263 -10.48 -26.82 21.35
CA GLY A 263 -9.86 -25.78 20.53
C GLY A 263 -9.22 -26.27 19.24
N VAL A 264 -9.29 -27.57 18.95
CA VAL A 264 -8.66 -28.21 17.80
C VAL A 264 -9.61 -29.22 17.17
N ILE A 265 -9.69 -29.25 15.84
CA ILE A 265 -10.51 -30.21 15.08
C ILE A 265 -9.77 -30.64 13.81
N SER A 266 -10.13 -31.81 13.27
CA SER A 266 -9.67 -32.24 11.96
C SER A 266 -10.69 -31.88 10.88
N LEU A 267 -10.24 -31.18 9.83
CA LEU A 267 -11.04 -30.88 8.62
C LEU A 267 -10.32 -31.43 7.41
N LYS A 268 -10.95 -32.35 6.67
CA LYS A 268 -10.38 -33.00 5.48
C LYS A 268 -8.97 -33.57 5.73
N GLY A 269 -8.75 -34.19 6.90
CA GLY A 269 -7.46 -34.78 7.30
C GLY A 269 -6.38 -33.79 7.73
N LYS A 270 -6.70 -32.49 7.83
CA LYS A 270 -5.76 -31.46 8.31
C LYS A 270 -6.21 -30.98 9.68
N MET A 271 -5.23 -30.75 10.56
CA MET A 271 -5.47 -30.15 11.88
C MET A 271 -5.83 -28.67 11.69
N ILE A 272 -6.92 -28.24 12.28
CA ILE A 272 -7.37 -26.85 12.36
C ILE A 272 -7.13 -26.39 13.80
N ASP A 273 -6.22 -25.45 13.91
CA ASP A 273 -5.85 -24.76 15.14
C ASP A 273 -6.00 -23.24 14.98
N HIS A 274 -5.72 -22.48 16.02
CA HIS A 274 -5.85 -21.03 16.02
C HIS A 274 -5.12 -20.33 14.84
N PRO A 275 -3.84 -20.61 14.49
CA PRO A 275 -3.19 -20.02 13.33
C PRO A 275 -3.90 -20.28 11.99
N VAL A 276 -4.53 -21.44 11.81
CA VAL A 276 -5.31 -21.77 10.62
C VAL A 276 -6.56 -20.90 10.55
N VAL A 277 -7.25 -20.71 11.69
CA VAL A 277 -8.45 -19.86 11.78
C VAL A 277 -8.13 -18.40 11.47
N VAL A 278 -7.04 -17.87 12.01
CA VAL A 278 -6.58 -16.49 11.71
C VAL A 278 -6.32 -16.30 10.21
N ARG A 279 -5.69 -17.29 9.54
CA ARG A 279 -5.50 -17.24 8.08
C ARG A 279 -6.82 -17.28 7.32
N ALA A 280 -7.74 -18.14 7.73
CA ALA A 280 -9.07 -18.26 7.12
C ALA A 280 -9.87 -16.96 7.25
N ALA A 281 -9.89 -16.36 8.45
CA ALA A 281 -10.53 -15.07 8.70
C ALA A 281 -9.96 -13.96 7.80
N ARG A 282 -8.65 -13.93 7.59
CA ARG A 282 -8.02 -12.97 6.68
C ARG A 282 -8.49 -13.16 5.23
N VAL A 283 -8.59 -14.39 4.75
CA VAL A 283 -9.10 -14.70 3.40
C VAL A 283 -10.54 -14.21 3.24
N ILE A 284 -11.41 -14.49 4.22
CA ILE A 284 -12.83 -14.08 4.18
C ILE A 284 -12.94 -12.55 4.22
N ASN A 285 -12.23 -11.87 5.11
CA ASN A 285 -12.27 -10.41 5.21
C ASN A 285 -11.69 -9.74 3.95
N THR A 286 -10.68 -10.36 3.31
CA THR A 286 -10.20 -9.93 1.99
C THR A 286 -11.26 -10.16 0.92
N ALA A 287 -11.91 -11.32 0.89
CA ALA A 287 -12.97 -11.63 -0.06
C ALA A 287 -14.16 -10.67 0.08
N LYS A 288 -14.52 -10.29 1.30
CA LYS A 288 -15.53 -9.26 1.55
C LYS A 288 -15.13 -7.90 0.97
N ALA A 289 -13.91 -7.46 1.23
CA ALA A 289 -13.40 -6.20 0.68
C ALA A 289 -13.38 -6.21 -0.87
N HIS A 290 -13.32 -7.39 -1.49
CA HIS A 290 -13.49 -7.59 -2.93
C HIS A 290 -14.95 -7.73 -3.39
N GLY A 291 -15.93 -7.70 -2.47
CA GLY A 291 -17.35 -7.90 -2.81
C GLY A 291 -17.71 -9.34 -3.21
N LEU A 292 -16.88 -10.32 -2.87
CA LEU A 292 -17.09 -11.74 -3.20
C LEU A 292 -17.99 -12.46 -2.18
N VAL A 293 -18.05 -11.95 -0.96
CA VAL A 293 -18.89 -12.46 0.14
C VAL A 293 -19.36 -11.31 1.02
N ASP A 294 -20.51 -11.47 1.67
CA ASP A 294 -21.06 -10.48 2.61
C ASP A 294 -20.72 -10.77 4.09
N VAL A 295 -20.01 -11.88 4.34
CA VAL A 295 -19.67 -12.33 5.69
C VAL A 295 -18.48 -11.55 6.25
N VAL A 296 -18.56 -11.14 7.52
CA VAL A 296 -17.45 -10.60 8.31
C VAL A 296 -17.07 -11.62 9.37
N ILE A 297 -15.78 -11.84 9.53
CA ILE A 297 -15.24 -12.63 10.63
C ILE A 297 -14.64 -11.68 11.66
N ASN A 298 -15.20 -11.66 12.87
CA ASN A 298 -14.78 -10.80 13.97
C ASN A 298 -13.77 -11.52 14.86
N GLU A 299 -13.29 -10.81 15.88
CA GLU A 299 -12.39 -11.39 16.90
C GLU A 299 -13.03 -12.52 17.69
N GLU A 300 -14.31 -12.40 18.03
CA GLU A 300 -15.08 -13.48 18.69
C GLU A 300 -15.14 -14.77 17.85
N ASP A 301 -15.26 -14.64 16.52
CA ASP A 301 -15.22 -15.79 15.63
C ASP A 301 -13.85 -16.47 15.60
N ILE A 302 -12.77 -15.71 15.85
CA ILE A 302 -11.38 -16.18 15.85
C ILE A 302 -10.96 -16.70 17.22
N TYR A 303 -11.24 -15.94 18.29
CA TYR A 303 -10.74 -16.19 19.63
C TYR A 303 -11.78 -16.87 20.55
N GLY A 304 -13.08 -16.83 20.20
CA GLY A 304 -14.20 -17.20 21.10
C GLY A 304 -14.56 -16.03 22.01
N THR A 305 -15.72 -16.10 22.62
CA THR A 305 -16.11 -15.23 23.74
C THR A 305 -15.37 -15.68 25.00
N GLU A 306 -14.77 -14.74 25.76
CA GLU A 306 -14.25 -15.00 27.10
C GLU A 306 -15.38 -15.45 28.06
#